data_3beb6c4540cc9c52ee4dfa6ccaef877e
#
_entry.id   3beb6c4540cc9c52ee4dfa6ccaef877e
#
_cell.length_a   1.000
_cell.length_b   1.000
_cell.length_c   1.000
_cell.angle_alpha   90.00
_cell.angle_beta   90.00
_cell.angle_gamma   90.00
#
_symmetry.space_group_name_H-M   'P 1'
#
loop_
_entity.id
_entity.type
_entity.pdbx_description
1 polymer ?
#
loop_
_entity_poly.entity_id
_entity_poly.type
_entity_poly.pdbx_seq_one_letter_code
_entity_poly.pdbx_strand_id
1 'polypeptide(L)'
;KWLDGLEIDIFVPSLNLAIEYQGRQHYEAIEFFGGEKGFKKRQILDEKKRVLLKENNINLLEWKYTVEMTKQRVRKEINKII
;
A
#
# COMPACT_ATOMS: atom_id res chain seq x y z
N LYS A 1 17.89 3.09 4.48
CA LYS A 1 17.31 3.05 3.14
C LYS A 1 16.22 4.12 3.01
N TRP A 2 15.86 4.43 1.79
CA TRP A 2 14.89 5.49 1.55
C TRP A 2 13.50 5.22 2.14
N LEU A 3 13.13 3.96 2.38
CA LEU A 3 11.87 3.62 3.03
C LEU A 3 11.88 3.76 4.55
N ASP A 4 13.04 4.05 5.12
CA ASP A 4 13.17 4.25 6.56
C ASP A 4 12.65 3.06 7.39
N GLY A 5 12.97 1.85 6.93
CA GLY A 5 12.58 0.62 7.60
C GLY A 5 11.16 0.12 7.31
N LEU A 6 10.38 0.85 6.51
CA LEU A 6 9.04 0.41 6.11
C LEU A 6 9.14 -0.66 5.04
N GLU A 7 8.14 -1.55 5.01
CA GLU A 7 8.10 -2.65 4.07
C GLU A 7 7.11 -2.39 2.94
N ILE A 8 7.40 -2.96 1.77
CA ILE A 8 6.51 -2.96 0.61
C ILE A 8 6.28 -4.41 0.21
N ASP A 9 5.02 -4.78 -0.05
CA ASP A 9 4.67 -6.16 -0.41
C ASP A 9 5.30 -6.58 -1.73
N ILE A 10 5.16 -5.76 -2.75
CA ILE A 10 5.72 -6.02 -4.08
C ILE A 10 6.33 -4.75 -4.62
N PHE A 11 7.57 -4.84 -5.11
CA PHE A 11 8.22 -3.72 -5.77
C PHE A 11 8.70 -4.15 -7.16
N VAL A 12 8.32 -3.38 -8.19
CA VAL A 12 8.70 -3.64 -9.57
C VAL A 12 9.61 -2.51 -10.04
N PRO A 13 10.94 -2.68 -9.95
CA PRO A 13 11.88 -1.60 -10.27
C PRO A 13 11.77 -1.09 -11.71
N SER A 14 11.54 -1.97 -12.67
CA SER A 14 11.44 -1.60 -14.08
C SER A 14 10.30 -0.64 -14.37
N LEU A 15 9.29 -0.59 -13.51
CA LEU A 15 8.12 0.28 -13.66
C LEU A 15 8.09 1.39 -12.62
N ASN A 16 9.06 1.43 -11.70
CA ASN A 16 9.04 2.30 -10.53
C ASN A 16 7.68 2.19 -9.82
N LEU A 17 7.27 0.94 -9.56
CA LEU A 17 5.96 0.63 -9.03
C LEU A 17 6.06 -0.17 -7.74
N ALA A 18 5.36 0.28 -6.72
CA ALA A 18 5.17 -0.45 -5.47
C ALA A 18 3.71 -0.87 -5.37
N ILE A 19 3.46 -2.11 -5.02
CA ILE A 19 2.11 -2.62 -4.82
C ILE A 19 1.96 -3.04 -3.36
N GLU A 20 0.93 -2.51 -2.71
CA GLU A 20 0.60 -2.82 -1.31
C GLU A 20 -0.79 -3.45 -1.23
N TYR A 21 -0.88 -4.61 -0.62
CA TYR A 21 -2.16 -5.22 -0.34
C TYR A 21 -2.72 -4.64 0.96
N GLN A 22 -3.86 -3.97 0.87
CA GLN A 22 -4.48 -3.32 2.00
C GLN A 22 -5.54 -4.24 2.62
N GLY A 23 -5.17 -4.90 3.71
CA GLY A 23 -6.10 -5.74 4.46
C GLY A 23 -7.16 -4.91 5.18
N ARG A 24 -8.12 -5.60 5.79
CA ARG A 24 -9.23 -4.96 6.47
C ARG A 24 -8.80 -4.00 7.57
N GLN A 25 -7.70 -4.28 8.26
CA GLN A 25 -7.18 -3.44 9.33
C GLN A 25 -6.73 -2.05 8.87
N HIS A 26 -6.56 -1.84 7.58
CA HIS A 26 -6.22 -0.53 7.03
C HIS A 26 -7.44 0.38 6.88
N TYR A 27 -8.64 -0.16 7.00
CA TYR A 27 -9.89 0.57 6.78
C TYR A 27 -10.79 0.60 8.00
N GLU A 28 -10.57 -0.30 8.96
CA GLU A 28 -11.43 -0.44 10.14
C GLU A 28 -10.58 -0.63 11.40
N ALA A 29 -11.09 -0.12 12.52
CA ALA A 29 -10.51 -0.42 13.82
C ALA A 29 -10.93 -1.85 14.18
N ILE A 30 -9.97 -2.76 14.27
CA ILE A 30 -10.22 -4.16 14.60
C ILE A 30 -9.57 -4.48 15.93
N GLU A 31 -10.35 -5.00 16.88
CA GLU A 31 -9.91 -5.30 18.23
C GLU A 31 -8.63 -6.16 18.25
N PHE A 32 -8.61 -7.19 17.41
CA PHE A 32 -7.46 -8.09 17.28
C PHE A 32 -6.16 -7.37 16.90
N PHE A 33 -6.27 -6.25 16.16
CA PHE A 33 -5.13 -5.48 15.68
C PHE A 33 -4.91 -4.18 16.47
N GLY A 34 -5.39 -4.13 17.72
CA GLY A 34 -5.17 -2.97 18.58
C GLY A 34 -6.29 -1.95 18.62
N GLY A 35 -7.46 -2.23 18.02
CA GLY A 35 -8.62 -1.35 18.05
C GLY A 35 -8.34 0.02 17.44
N GLU A 36 -8.88 1.07 18.06
CA GLU A 36 -8.76 2.45 17.58
C GLU A 36 -7.32 2.95 17.52
N LYS A 37 -6.54 2.66 18.55
CA LYS A 37 -5.13 3.08 18.58
C LYS A 37 -4.31 2.41 17.49
N GLY A 38 -4.53 1.12 17.29
CA GLY A 38 -3.85 0.36 16.25
C GLY A 38 -4.22 0.87 14.86
N PHE A 39 -5.49 1.20 14.64
CA PHE A 39 -5.98 1.73 13.38
C PHE A 39 -5.33 3.09 13.05
N LYS A 40 -5.31 4.01 14.01
CA LYS A 40 -4.68 5.32 13.84
C LYS A 40 -3.19 5.20 13.55
N LYS A 41 -2.51 4.31 14.26
CA LYS A 41 -1.08 4.06 14.05
C LYS A 41 -0.80 3.57 12.64
N ARG A 42 -1.64 2.67 12.12
CA ARG A 42 -1.49 2.18 10.75
C ARG A 42 -1.73 3.27 9.72
N GLN A 43 -2.71 4.14 9.95
CA GLN A 43 -2.97 5.26 9.05
C GLN A 43 -1.76 6.18 8.95
N ILE A 44 -1.10 6.47 10.07
CA ILE A 44 0.11 7.30 10.09
C ILE A 44 1.24 6.63 9.31
N LEU A 45 1.45 5.32 9.52
CA LEU A 45 2.50 4.58 8.82
C LEU A 45 2.21 4.49 7.32
N ASP A 46 0.96 4.27 6.94
CA ASP A 46 0.56 4.23 5.53
C ASP A 46 0.80 5.56 4.85
N GLU A 47 0.47 6.67 5.51
CA GLU A 47 0.70 8.00 4.97
C GLU A 47 2.19 8.30 4.84
N LYS A 48 2.99 7.93 5.83
CA LYS A 48 4.44 8.08 5.77
C LYS A 48 5.02 7.33 4.57
N LYS A 49 4.54 6.12 4.34
CA LYS A 49 4.98 5.29 3.20
C LYS A 49 4.60 5.96 1.88
N ARG A 50 3.39 6.49 1.76
CA ARG A 50 2.95 7.20 0.54
C ARG A 50 3.84 8.40 0.24
N VAL A 51 4.17 9.18 1.26
CA VAL A 51 5.03 10.35 1.11
C VAL A 51 6.42 9.94 0.63
N LEU A 52 7.02 8.93 1.26
CA LEU A 52 8.35 8.46 0.89
C LEU A 52 8.40 7.93 -0.55
N LEU A 53 7.38 7.18 -0.96
CA LEU A 53 7.29 6.67 -2.32
C LEU A 53 7.19 7.81 -3.33
N LYS A 54 6.37 8.80 -3.05
CA LYS A 54 6.20 9.96 -3.91
C LYS A 54 7.49 10.77 -4.03
N GLU A 55 8.19 10.98 -2.92
CA GLU A 55 9.45 11.71 -2.91
C GLU A 55 10.54 11.00 -3.73
N ASN A 56 10.44 9.68 -3.86
CA ASN A 56 11.38 8.88 -4.63
C ASN A 56 10.88 8.56 -6.03
N ASN A 57 9.82 9.23 -6.48
CA ASN A 57 9.22 9.07 -7.82
C ASN A 57 8.76 7.64 -8.11
N ILE A 58 8.23 6.97 -7.08
CA ILE A 58 7.73 5.62 -7.21
C ILE A 58 6.21 5.65 -7.16
N ASN A 59 5.57 5.05 -8.14
CA ASN A 59 4.12 4.94 -8.20
C ASN A 59 3.65 3.91 -7.16
N LEU A 60 2.57 4.20 -6.46
CA LEU A 60 2.00 3.30 -5.48
C LEU A 60 0.64 2.81 -5.94
N LEU A 61 0.46 1.50 -5.97
CA LEU A 61 -0.81 0.85 -6.21
C LEU A 61 -1.25 0.17 -4.91
N GLU A 62 -2.29 0.72 -4.29
CA GLU A 62 -2.86 0.14 -3.07
C GLU A 62 -4.03 -0.76 -3.45
N TRP A 63 -3.90 -2.06 -3.16
CA TRP A 63 -4.91 -3.04 -3.53
C TRP A 63 -5.80 -3.35 -2.34
N LYS A 64 -7.06 -2.94 -2.42
CA LYS A 64 -8.00 -3.14 -1.32
C LYS A 64 -8.41 -4.61 -1.21
N TYR A 65 -8.51 -5.13 0.00
CA TYR A 65 -8.82 -6.53 0.27
C TYR A 65 -10.16 -7.00 -0.33
N THR A 66 -11.09 -6.09 -0.60
CA THR A 66 -12.39 -6.42 -1.17
C THR A 66 -12.36 -6.61 -2.68
N VAL A 67 -11.24 -6.30 -3.33
CA VAL A 67 -11.09 -6.41 -4.79
C VAL A 67 -10.27 -7.65 -5.10
N GLU A 68 -10.83 -8.56 -5.91
CA GLU A 68 -10.12 -9.77 -6.32
C GLU A 68 -8.89 -9.43 -7.16
N MET A 69 -7.75 -10.01 -6.80
CA MET A 69 -6.49 -9.77 -7.50
C MET A 69 -6.31 -10.77 -8.64
N THR A 70 -6.92 -10.47 -9.79
CA THR A 70 -6.75 -11.26 -11.01
C THR A 70 -5.71 -10.59 -11.91
N LYS A 71 -5.15 -11.36 -12.85
CA LYS A 71 -4.20 -10.81 -13.83
C LYS A 71 -4.80 -9.65 -14.61
N GLN A 72 -6.06 -9.77 -15.01
CA GLN A 72 -6.73 -8.71 -15.76
C GLN A 72 -6.90 -7.44 -14.94
N ARG A 73 -7.31 -7.56 -13.67
CA ARG A 73 -7.48 -6.40 -12.80
C ARG A 73 -6.16 -5.74 -12.47
N VAL A 74 -5.14 -6.52 -12.17
CA VAL A 74 -3.80 -5.99 -11.86
C VAL A 74 -3.27 -5.23 -13.07
N ARG A 75 -3.36 -5.81 -14.27
CA ARG A 75 -2.91 -5.16 -15.51
C ARG A 75 -3.67 -3.86 -15.76
N LYS A 76 -4.98 -3.87 -15.56
CA LYS A 76 -5.82 -2.69 -15.76
C LYS A 76 -5.44 -1.56 -14.80
N GLU A 77 -5.20 -1.89 -13.53
CA GLU A 77 -4.82 -0.88 -12.54
C GLU A 77 -3.42 -0.32 -12.79
N ILE A 78 -2.49 -1.17 -13.20
CA ILE A 78 -1.14 -0.74 -13.56
C ILE A 78 -1.19 0.22 -14.75
N ASN A 79 -2.00 -0.09 -15.77
CA ASN A 79 -2.13 0.76 -16.95
C ASN A 79 -2.70 2.14 -16.65
N LYS A 80 -3.48 2.28 -15.59
CA LYS A 80 -4.00 3.58 -15.17
C LYS A 80 -2.91 4.45 -14.54
N ILE A 81 -1.89 3.84 -13.95
CA ILE A 81 -0.82 4.55 -13.23
C ILE A 81 0.31 4.92 -14.20
N ILE A 82 0.60 4.04 -15.12
CA ILE A 82 1.66 4.18 -16.10
C ILE A 82 1.07 4.70 -17.44
#